data_d5385df5e9695efd8394c7ba8f706d6f
#
_entry.id   d5385df5e9695efd8394c7ba8f706d6f
#
_cell.length_a   1.000
_cell.length_b   1.000
_cell.length_c   1.000
_cell.angle_alpha   90.00
_cell.angle_beta   90.00
_cell.angle_gamma   90.00
#
_symmetry.space_group_name_H-M   'P 1'
#
loop_
_entity.id
_entity.type
_entity.pdbx_description
1 polymer ?
#
loop_
_entity_poly.entity_id
_entity_poly.type
_entity_poly.pdbx_seq_one_letter_code
_entity_poly.pdbx_strand_id
1 'polypeptide(L)'
;MVRKNIESLTEIARTAAGVASRLMIDRLGDTSRFAKSSNDSLDYATETDLECERKIREILEITGIPVYGEEGGGIDPSQGWCWIVDPIDGTKNWTAGLSFCGVSIGLAHNGKPIAGVINLPFHNEEFWGIVGVGAWCDGFPIQVKDIPLRDAMIAYDMGANVDARIVGNIRSRIGRIRMLGSTAAELAWCAAGRMSAVLSPTTHSWDVAGGVAIVVAAGGVSLRLNGDQALVTDCDIVSGAPTTVDDIVTLLAE
;
A
#
# COMPACT_ATOMS: atom_id res chain seq x y z
N MET A 1 21.14 -22.24 -4.67
CA MET A 1 20.30 -21.03 -4.48
C MET A 1 20.04 -20.90 -2.98
N VAL A 2 20.69 -19.96 -2.29
CA VAL A 2 20.51 -19.73 -0.86
C VAL A 2 19.05 -19.30 -0.67
N ARG A 3 18.27 -20.01 0.16
CA ARG A 3 16.93 -19.56 0.59
C ARG A 3 17.14 -18.18 1.23
N LYS A 4 16.63 -17.12 0.58
CA LYS A 4 16.60 -15.79 1.19
C LYS A 4 15.79 -15.90 2.47
N ASN A 5 16.37 -15.49 3.59
CA ASN A 5 15.65 -15.44 4.85
C ASN A 5 14.72 -14.22 4.78
N ILE A 6 13.42 -14.46 4.54
CA ILE A 6 12.41 -13.41 4.39
C ILE A 6 12.26 -12.57 5.66
N GLU A 7 12.41 -13.19 6.83
CA GLU A 7 12.39 -12.46 8.11
C GLU A 7 13.51 -11.42 8.18
N SER A 8 14.76 -11.80 7.86
CA SER A 8 15.87 -10.85 7.83
C SER A 8 15.70 -9.76 6.77
N LEU A 9 15.13 -10.09 5.60
CA LEU A 9 14.80 -9.10 4.57
C LEU A 9 13.74 -8.12 5.07
N THR A 10 12.71 -8.60 5.78
CA THR A 10 11.67 -7.75 6.35
C THR A 10 12.24 -6.80 7.41
N GLU A 11 13.17 -7.24 8.26
CA GLU A 11 13.84 -6.38 9.26
C GLU A 11 14.67 -5.26 8.59
N ILE A 12 15.32 -5.56 7.45
CA ILE A 12 16.02 -4.53 6.67
C ILE A 12 15.02 -3.50 6.12
N ALA A 13 13.88 -3.94 5.60
CA ALA A 13 12.83 -3.05 5.11
C ALA A 13 12.23 -2.19 6.22
N ARG A 14 12.00 -2.76 7.42
CA ARG A 14 11.55 -2.01 8.62
C ARG A 14 12.55 -0.91 9.00
N THR A 15 13.84 -1.24 8.97
CA THR A 15 14.91 -0.25 9.22
C THR A 15 14.86 0.88 8.18
N ALA A 16 14.69 0.54 6.90
CA ALA A 16 14.60 1.51 5.82
C ALA A 16 13.36 2.42 5.96
N ALA A 17 12.19 1.83 6.23
CA ALA A 17 10.95 2.58 6.47
C ALA A 17 11.08 3.52 7.68
N GLY A 18 11.71 3.08 8.78
CA GLY A 18 11.96 3.90 9.95
C GLY A 18 12.89 5.10 9.70
N VAL A 19 13.87 4.97 8.78
CA VAL A 19 14.73 6.10 8.38
C VAL A 19 13.93 7.12 7.57
N ALA A 20 13.16 6.69 6.58
CA ALA A 20 12.32 7.58 5.78
C ALA A 20 11.25 8.28 6.64
N SER A 21 10.62 7.57 7.56
CA SER A 21 9.62 8.12 8.48
C SER A 21 10.15 9.28 9.33
N ARG A 22 11.40 9.22 9.79
CA ARG A 22 12.02 10.33 10.52
C ARG A 22 12.18 11.56 9.64
N LEU A 23 12.58 11.40 8.38
CA LEU A 23 12.66 12.51 7.41
C LEU A 23 11.28 13.13 7.16
N MET A 24 10.24 12.30 7.02
CA MET A 24 8.86 12.78 6.87
C MET A 24 8.41 13.64 8.07
N ILE A 25 8.72 13.21 9.30
CA ILE A 25 8.37 13.96 10.52
C ILE A 25 9.13 15.29 10.57
N ASP A 26 10.44 15.25 10.31
CA ASP A 26 11.31 16.43 10.42
C ASP A 26 10.95 17.51 9.39
N ARG A 27 10.33 17.13 8.28
CA ARG A 27 10.02 18.01 7.14
C ARG A 27 8.53 18.11 6.83
N LEU A 28 7.66 17.81 7.77
CA LEU A 28 6.21 17.88 7.55
C LEU A 28 5.80 19.25 6.98
N GLY A 29 5.05 19.21 5.87
CA GLY A 29 4.58 20.41 5.20
C GLY A 29 5.62 21.08 4.29
N ASP A 30 6.69 20.36 3.90
CA ASP A 30 7.60 20.81 2.84
C ASP A 30 6.78 21.11 1.57
N THR A 31 6.95 22.33 1.04
CA THR A 31 6.23 22.82 -0.14
C THR A 31 7.06 22.83 -1.41
N SER A 32 8.30 22.31 -1.36
CA SER A 32 9.12 22.13 -2.55
C SER A 32 8.47 21.07 -3.44
N ARG A 33 7.94 21.45 -4.58
CA ARG A 33 7.15 20.56 -5.47
C ARG A 33 7.74 20.52 -6.85
N PHE A 34 7.85 19.33 -7.40
CA PHE A 34 8.24 19.09 -8.79
C PHE A 34 7.11 18.35 -9.50
N ALA A 35 6.65 18.86 -10.63
CA ALA A 35 5.72 18.11 -11.47
C ALA A 35 6.40 16.82 -11.98
N LYS A 36 5.82 15.67 -11.74
CA LYS A 36 6.27 14.37 -12.26
C LYS A 36 5.99 14.25 -13.76
N SER A 37 4.93 14.91 -14.23
CA SER A 37 4.53 14.93 -15.64
C SER A 37 4.16 16.33 -16.07
N SER A 38 4.56 16.71 -17.30
CA SER A 38 4.14 17.98 -17.91
C SER A 38 2.64 18.03 -18.23
N ASN A 39 1.95 16.88 -18.21
CA ASN A 39 0.54 16.75 -18.56
C ASN A 39 -0.40 16.71 -17.34
N ASP A 40 0.13 16.47 -16.15
CA ASP A 40 -0.65 16.47 -14.90
C ASP A 40 0.06 17.29 -13.83
N SER A 41 -0.38 18.53 -13.63
CA SER A 41 0.13 19.41 -12.57
C SER A 41 -0.31 18.99 -11.16
N LEU A 42 -1.21 18.03 -11.06
CA LEU A 42 -1.69 17.46 -9.78
C LEU A 42 -0.83 16.29 -9.32
N ASP A 43 -0.04 15.69 -10.20
CA ASP A 43 0.94 14.66 -9.89
C ASP A 43 2.32 15.32 -9.69
N TYR A 44 2.77 15.38 -8.44
CA TYR A 44 4.03 16.00 -8.06
C TYR A 44 4.75 15.22 -6.96
N ALA A 45 6.07 15.32 -6.95
CA ALA A 45 6.93 14.90 -5.86
C ALA A 45 7.49 16.12 -5.11
N THR A 46 8.03 15.89 -3.93
CA THR A 46 8.82 16.86 -3.18
C THR A 46 10.29 16.43 -3.11
N GLU A 47 11.18 17.34 -2.70
CA GLU A 47 12.58 16.97 -2.39
C GLU A 47 12.66 15.88 -1.31
N THR A 48 11.68 15.86 -0.41
CA THR A 48 11.63 14.88 0.66
C THR A 48 11.29 13.49 0.15
N ASP A 49 10.39 13.34 -0.85
CA ASP A 49 10.12 12.06 -1.52
C ASP A 49 11.41 11.48 -2.12
N LEU A 50 12.13 12.31 -2.88
CA LEU A 50 13.40 11.90 -3.52
C LEU A 50 14.46 11.49 -2.49
N GLU A 51 14.58 12.23 -1.39
CA GLU A 51 15.55 11.90 -0.35
C GLU A 51 15.15 10.66 0.44
N CYS A 52 13.87 10.48 0.75
CA CYS A 52 13.35 9.27 1.39
C CYS A 52 13.62 8.05 0.52
N GLU A 53 13.28 8.09 -0.77
CA GLU A 53 13.53 6.96 -1.67
C GLU A 53 15.03 6.65 -1.78
N ARG A 54 15.88 7.66 -1.91
CA ARG A 54 17.33 7.47 -1.95
C ARG A 54 17.84 6.74 -0.69
N LYS A 55 17.37 7.14 0.49
CA LYS A 55 17.75 6.50 1.76
C LYS A 55 17.24 5.07 1.88
N ILE A 56 16.01 4.81 1.44
CA ILE A 56 15.45 3.47 1.41
C ILE A 56 16.29 2.58 0.50
N ARG A 57 16.62 3.04 -0.73
CA ARG A 57 17.45 2.31 -1.68
C ARG A 57 18.83 1.97 -1.13
N GLU A 58 19.53 2.93 -0.52
CA GLU A 58 20.85 2.72 0.11
C GLU A 58 20.82 1.57 1.13
N ILE A 59 19.75 1.45 1.90
CA ILE A 59 19.60 0.38 2.91
C ILE A 59 19.24 -0.95 2.25
N LEU A 60 18.34 -0.95 1.26
CA LEU A 60 17.89 -2.17 0.60
C LEU A 60 18.95 -2.79 -0.33
N GLU A 61 19.90 -2.00 -0.84
CA GLU A 61 21.00 -2.46 -1.72
C GLU A 61 21.82 -3.61 -1.12
N ILE A 62 21.98 -3.67 0.20
CA ILE A 62 22.71 -4.74 0.89
C ILE A 62 22.10 -6.13 0.66
N THR A 63 20.81 -6.18 0.25
CA THR A 63 20.11 -7.44 -0.03
C THR A 63 20.44 -8.03 -1.38
N GLY A 64 21.01 -7.24 -2.29
CA GLY A 64 21.25 -7.60 -3.69
C GLY A 64 19.95 -7.82 -4.47
N ILE A 65 18.80 -7.36 -3.97
CA ILE A 65 17.52 -7.41 -4.66
C ILE A 65 17.28 -6.05 -5.32
N PRO A 66 16.89 -6.01 -6.63
CA PRO A 66 16.56 -4.76 -7.30
C PRO A 66 15.42 -4.00 -6.61
N VAL A 67 15.45 -2.67 -6.75
CA VAL A 67 14.39 -1.78 -6.22
C VAL A 67 13.66 -1.12 -7.39
N TYR A 68 12.33 -1.18 -7.35
CA TYR A 68 11.41 -0.43 -8.18
C TYR A 68 10.69 0.59 -7.28
N GLY A 69 10.94 1.86 -7.50
CA GLY A 69 10.38 2.95 -6.68
C GLY A 69 9.56 3.93 -7.50
N GLU A 70 8.73 4.67 -6.83
CA GLU A 70 7.88 5.69 -7.42
C GLU A 70 8.69 6.77 -8.13
N GLU A 71 9.72 7.29 -7.45
CA GLU A 71 10.49 8.45 -7.91
C GLU A 71 11.65 8.05 -8.84
N GLY A 72 12.36 7.01 -8.51
CA GLY A 72 13.56 6.55 -9.25
C GLY A 72 13.31 5.44 -10.25
N GLY A 73 12.07 4.93 -10.35
CA GLY A 73 11.75 3.80 -11.22
C GLY A 73 12.55 2.55 -10.88
N GLY A 74 12.92 1.76 -11.88
CA GLY A 74 13.71 0.54 -11.68
C GLY A 74 13.34 -0.57 -12.65
N ILE A 75 13.66 -1.82 -12.27
CA ILE A 75 13.36 -3.02 -13.04
C ILE A 75 11.90 -3.41 -12.80
N ASP A 76 11.23 -3.84 -13.87
CA ASP A 76 9.85 -4.34 -13.84
C ASP A 76 9.65 -5.40 -12.73
N PRO A 77 8.78 -5.17 -11.74
CA PRO A 77 8.56 -6.08 -10.62
C PRO A 77 7.82 -7.38 -11.01
N SER A 78 7.37 -7.52 -12.25
CA SER A 78 6.71 -8.74 -12.74
C SER A 78 7.62 -9.96 -12.79
N GLN A 79 8.95 -9.78 -12.76
CA GLN A 79 9.93 -10.85 -12.91
C GLN A 79 10.98 -10.86 -11.80
N GLY A 80 11.24 -12.07 -11.27
CA GLY A 80 12.25 -12.27 -10.23
C GLY A 80 11.89 -11.61 -8.91
N TRP A 81 12.90 -11.42 -8.05
CA TRP A 81 12.77 -10.72 -6.78
C TRP A 81 12.87 -9.22 -6.99
N CYS A 82 11.97 -8.45 -6.39
CA CYS A 82 11.97 -7.00 -6.47
C CYS A 82 11.47 -6.38 -5.17
N TRP A 83 12.16 -5.36 -4.67
CA TRP A 83 11.62 -4.40 -3.72
C TRP A 83 10.78 -3.37 -4.46
N ILE A 84 9.61 -3.04 -3.94
CA ILE A 84 8.70 -2.05 -4.51
C ILE A 84 8.47 -1.00 -3.43
N VAL A 85 8.74 0.27 -3.74
CA VAL A 85 8.86 1.33 -2.74
C VAL A 85 8.02 2.54 -3.13
N ASP A 86 7.20 2.99 -2.19
CA ASP A 86 6.65 4.33 -2.15
C ASP A 86 7.27 5.07 -0.95
N PRO A 87 8.05 6.11 -1.19
CA PRO A 87 8.73 6.84 -0.12
C PRO A 87 7.76 7.65 0.75
N ILE A 88 6.69 8.19 0.18
CA ILE A 88 5.63 8.96 0.87
C ILE A 88 4.29 8.73 0.18
N ASP A 89 3.65 7.57 0.44
CA ASP A 89 2.27 7.37 0.01
C ASP A 89 1.36 8.40 0.66
N GLY A 90 0.59 9.11 -0.16
CA GLY A 90 -0.20 10.25 0.28
C GLY A 90 0.58 11.58 0.34
N THR A 91 1.48 11.85 -0.62
CA THR A 91 2.26 13.09 -0.73
C THR A 91 1.38 14.35 -0.63
N LYS A 92 0.17 14.33 -1.20
CA LYS A 92 -0.79 15.47 -1.11
C LYS A 92 -1.25 15.71 0.33
N ASN A 93 -1.52 14.66 1.08
CA ASN A 93 -1.88 14.75 2.50
C ASN A 93 -0.70 15.32 3.29
N TRP A 94 0.49 14.75 3.08
CA TRP A 94 1.69 15.15 3.79
C TRP A 94 2.03 16.63 3.56
N THR A 95 1.99 17.12 2.31
CA THR A 95 2.24 18.54 1.99
C THR A 95 1.16 19.46 2.55
N ALA A 96 -0.07 18.96 2.74
CA ALA A 96 -1.15 19.71 3.39
C ALA A 96 -1.11 19.66 4.93
N GLY A 97 -0.18 18.91 5.52
CA GLY A 97 -0.10 18.71 6.97
C GLY A 97 -1.12 17.73 7.54
N LEU A 98 -1.72 16.87 6.68
CA LEU A 98 -2.61 15.80 7.10
C LEU A 98 -1.80 14.56 7.49
N SER A 99 -2.28 13.82 8.48
CA SER A 99 -1.56 12.67 9.05
C SER A 99 -1.73 11.35 8.29
N PHE A 100 -2.60 11.29 7.27
CA PHE A 100 -2.84 10.08 6.48
C PHE A 100 -1.83 9.98 5.35
N CYS A 101 -0.63 9.59 5.68
CA CYS A 101 0.47 9.33 4.77
C CYS A 101 1.49 8.43 5.44
N GLY A 102 2.29 7.73 4.65
CA GLY A 102 3.27 6.80 5.20
C GLY A 102 4.29 6.31 4.19
N VAL A 103 5.23 5.52 4.67
CA VAL A 103 6.22 4.82 3.86
C VAL A 103 5.71 3.43 3.55
N SER A 104 5.76 3.00 2.29
CA SER A 104 5.38 1.65 1.86
C SER A 104 6.55 0.94 1.20
N ILE A 105 6.89 -0.27 1.68
CA ILE A 105 7.93 -1.12 1.13
C ILE A 105 7.38 -2.54 0.98
N GLY A 106 7.25 -3.01 -0.25
CA GLY A 106 6.84 -4.38 -0.58
C GLY A 106 8.01 -5.22 -1.10
N LEU A 107 8.04 -6.49 -0.75
CA LEU A 107 8.87 -7.49 -1.39
C LEU A 107 8.00 -8.38 -2.26
N ALA A 108 8.32 -8.48 -3.55
CA ALA A 108 7.63 -9.35 -4.48
C ALA A 108 8.56 -10.37 -5.13
N HIS A 109 7.98 -11.46 -5.60
CA HIS A 109 8.66 -12.44 -6.46
C HIS A 109 7.75 -12.85 -7.62
N ASN A 110 8.16 -12.51 -8.83
CA ASN A 110 7.36 -12.71 -10.06
C ASN A 110 5.96 -12.06 -9.92
N GLY A 111 5.89 -10.82 -9.47
CA GLY A 111 4.66 -10.07 -9.25
C GLY A 111 3.81 -10.51 -8.05
N LYS A 112 4.17 -11.59 -7.35
CA LYS A 112 3.44 -12.06 -6.18
C LYS A 112 3.96 -11.39 -4.91
N PRO A 113 3.06 -10.91 -4.03
CA PRO A 113 3.47 -10.33 -2.75
C PRO A 113 4.10 -11.40 -1.84
N ILE A 114 5.22 -11.09 -1.20
CA ILE A 114 5.96 -11.99 -0.30
C ILE A 114 5.99 -11.42 1.12
N ALA A 115 6.36 -10.15 1.27
CA ALA A 115 6.38 -9.44 2.54
C ALA A 115 6.10 -7.95 2.31
N GLY A 116 5.65 -7.25 3.34
CA GLY A 116 5.39 -5.83 3.29
C GLY A 116 5.68 -5.14 4.61
N VAL A 117 6.04 -3.87 4.52
CA VAL A 117 6.22 -2.96 5.64
C VAL A 117 5.54 -1.65 5.29
N ILE A 118 4.71 -1.15 6.21
CA ILE A 118 4.13 0.19 6.14
C ILE A 118 4.39 0.88 7.48
N ASN A 119 4.93 2.08 7.39
CA ASN A 119 5.16 2.91 8.56
C ASN A 119 4.31 4.19 8.45
N LEU A 120 3.42 4.40 9.42
CA LEU A 120 2.55 5.58 9.52
C LEU A 120 3.07 6.50 10.62
N PRO A 121 4.06 7.36 10.34
CA PRO A 121 4.82 8.06 11.38
C PRO A 121 3.97 9.00 12.23
N PHE A 122 2.93 9.62 11.67
CA PHE A 122 2.06 10.55 12.40
C PHE A 122 0.99 9.85 13.25
N HIS A 123 0.82 8.53 13.05
CA HIS A 123 0.01 7.66 13.90
C HIS A 123 0.85 6.87 14.89
N ASN A 124 2.19 6.94 14.77
CA ASN A 124 3.14 6.15 15.55
C ASN A 124 2.84 4.65 15.44
N GLU A 125 2.58 4.17 14.20
CA GLU A 125 2.23 2.79 13.91
C GLU A 125 3.15 2.22 12.84
N GLU A 126 3.71 1.04 13.11
CA GLU A 126 4.49 0.25 12.17
C GLU A 126 3.78 -1.06 11.88
N PHE A 127 3.41 -1.28 10.63
CA PHE A 127 2.79 -2.51 10.16
C PHE A 127 3.79 -3.31 9.33
N TRP A 128 3.83 -4.62 9.55
CA TRP A 128 4.58 -5.50 8.69
C TRP A 128 3.94 -6.88 8.61
N GLY A 129 4.20 -7.61 7.52
CA GLY A 129 3.66 -8.93 7.31
C GLY A 129 4.51 -9.77 6.38
N ILE A 130 4.49 -11.07 6.57
CA ILE A 130 5.13 -12.07 5.72
C ILE A 130 4.06 -13.08 5.32
N VAL A 131 3.81 -13.21 4.03
CA VAL A 131 2.77 -14.10 3.49
C VAL A 131 3.03 -15.54 3.92
N GLY A 132 2.01 -16.18 4.51
CA GLY A 132 2.08 -17.53 5.05
C GLY A 132 2.72 -17.63 6.43
N VAL A 133 3.10 -16.50 7.07
CA VAL A 133 3.66 -16.47 8.44
C VAL A 133 2.73 -15.68 9.36
N GLY A 134 2.37 -14.45 9.00
CA GLY A 134 1.50 -13.58 9.80
C GLY A 134 1.75 -12.11 9.54
N ALA A 135 0.98 -11.26 10.22
CA ALA A 135 1.08 -9.80 10.17
C ALA A 135 1.05 -9.20 11.58
N TRP A 136 1.70 -8.05 11.75
CA TRP A 136 1.85 -7.37 13.04
C TRP A 136 1.72 -5.86 12.89
N CYS A 137 1.23 -5.22 13.95
CA CYS A 137 1.27 -3.79 14.18
C CYS A 137 2.00 -3.55 15.50
N ASP A 138 3.10 -2.82 15.51
CA ASP A 138 3.93 -2.53 16.69
C ASP A 138 4.29 -3.80 17.49
N GLY A 139 4.54 -4.90 16.78
CA GLY A 139 4.88 -6.21 17.37
C GLY A 139 3.68 -7.02 17.87
N PHE A 140 2.46 -6.50 17.84
CA PHE A 140 1.24 -7.24 18.16
C PHE A 140 0.63 -7.87 16.91
N PRO A 141 0.24 -9.17 16.96
CA PRO A 141 -0.35 -9.83 15.81
C PRO A 141 -1.68 -9.17 15.43
N ILE A 142 -1.90 -9.02 14.12
CA ILE A 142 -3.12 -8.47 13.54
C ILE A 142 -3.73 -9.45 12.55
N GLN A 143 -5.04 -9.28 12.30
CA GLN A 143 -5.76 -10.01 11.26
C GLN A 143 -6.88 -9.18 10.68
N VAL A 144 -7.24 -9.43 9.43
CA VAL A 144 -8.42 -8.85 8.80
C VAL A 144 -9.69 -9.25 9.56
N LYS A 145 -10.71 -8.41 9.46
CA LYS A 145 -11.99 -8.68 10.14
C LYS A 145 -13.12 -8.79 9.11
N ASP A 146 -13.69 -9.98 9.05
CA ASP A 146 -14.83 -10.24 8.19
C ASP A 146 -16.13 -9.72 8.84
N ILE A 147 -16.81 -8.82 8.15
CA ILE A 147 -18.03 -8.15 8.63
C ILE A 147 -19.01 -8.13 7.45
N PRO A 148 -20.32 -8.39 7.68
CA PRO A 148 -21.32 -8.29 6.63
C PRO A 148 -21.24 -6.92 5.92
N LEU A 149 -21.35 -6.92 4.59
CA LEU A 149 -21.11 -5.75 3.75
C LEU A 149 -21.90 -4.50 4.17
N ARG A 150 -23.16 -4.67 4.60
CA ARG A 150 -24.02 -3.59 5.10
C ARG A 150 -23.49 -2.88 6.35
N ASP A 151 -22.65 -3.56 7.14
CA ASP A 151 -22.05 -3.06 8.37
C ASP A 151 -20.58 -2.71 8.16
N ALA A 152 -20.01 -3.10 7.01
CA ALA A 152 -18.61 -2.92 6.67
C ALA A 152 -18.24 -1.45 6.51
N MET A 153 -17.02 -1.11 6.87
CA MET A 153 -16.37 0.13 6.49
C MET A 153 -15.28 -0.21 5.48
N ILE A 154 -15.38 0.37 4.30
CA ILE A 154 -14.37 0.20 3.26
C ILE A 154 -13.65 1.52 2.98
N ALA A 155 -12.38 1.42 2.60
CA ALA A 155 -11.70 2.51 1.94
C ALA A 155 -11.95 2.44 0.43
N TYR A 156 -12.04 3.60 -0.19
CA TYR A 156 -12.19 3.75 -1.63
C TYR A 156 -11.22 4.81 -2.12
N ASP A 157 -10.21 4.38 -2.83
CA ASP A 157 -9.30 5.31 -3.46
C ASP A 157 -9.83 5.71 -4.84
N MET A 158 -10.18 6.99 -4.96
CA MET A 158 -10.66 7.57 -6.21
C MET A 158 -9.49 8.18 -6.99
N GLY A 159 -8.87 7.40 -7.86
CA GLY A 159 -8.02 7.96 -8.90
C GLY A 159 -8.82 8.88 -9.85
N ALA A 160 -8.13 9.57 -10.76
CA ALA A 160 -8.70 10.59 -11.64
C ALA A 160 -9.84 10.11 -12.57
N ASN A 161 -10.03 8.80 -12.76
CA ASN A 161 -10.96 8.21 -13.72
C ASN A 161 -12.03 7.30 -13.09
N VAL A 162 -12.65 7.75 -12.01
CA VAL A 162 -13.65 6.95 -11.31
C VAL A 162 -14.96 6.87 -12.09
N ASP A 163 -15.44 5.64 -12.32
CA ASP A 163 -16.82 5.44 -12.79
C ASP A 163 -17.80 5.71 -11.64
N ALA A 164 -18.54 6.82 -11.75
CA ALA A 164 -19.55 7.21 -10.76
C ALA A 164 -20.62 6.12 -10.53
N ARG A 165 -20.83 5.20 -11.48
CA ARG A 165 -21.75 4.07 -11.34
C ARG A 165 -21.25 3.09 -10.30
N ILE A 166 -19.94 2.84 -10.23
CA ILE A 166 -19.31 2.00 -9.19
C ILE A 166 -19.65 2.55 -7.81
N VAL A 167 -19.45 3.85 -7.60
CA VAL A 167 -19.76 4.52 -6.33
C VAL A 167 -21.24 4.40 -5.99
N GLY A 168 -22.12 4.57 -6.97
CA GLY A 168 -23.58 4.49 -6.79
C GLY A 168 -24.03 3.10 -6.35
N ASN A 169 -23.56 2.05 -7.04
CA ASN A 169 -23.92 0.66 -6.75
C ASN A 169 -23.40 0.22 -5.37
N ILE A 170 -22.17 0.55 -5.08
CA ILE A 170 -21.51 0.18 -3.83
C ILE A 170 -22.14 0.91 -2.65
N ARG A 171 -22.40 2.24 -2.77
CA ARG A 171 -22.87 3.08 -1.66
C ARG A 171 -24.19 2.61 -1.05
N SER A 172 -25.09 2.04 -1.85
CA SER A 172 -26.40 1.60 -1.35
C SER A 172 -26.34 0.31 -0.53
N ARG A 173 -25.23 -0.44 -0.64
CA ARG A 173 -25.11 -1.78 -0.06
C ARG A 173 -23.99 -1.89 0.98
N ILE A 174 -23.14 -0.88 1.14
CA ILE A 174 -22.02 -0.83 2.08
C ILE A 174 -22.34 0.10 3.25
N GLY A 175 -21.92 -0.30 4.45
CA GLY A 175 -22.17 0.44 5.68
C GLY A 175 -21.55 1.85 5.67
N ARG A 176 -20.26 1.95 5.39
CA ARG A 176 -19.51 3.23 5.34
C ARG A 176 -18.38 3.19 4.34
N ILE A 177 -18.16 4.31 3.67
CA ILE A 177 -17.01 4.52 2.78
C ILE A 177 -16.11 5.59 3.38
N ARG A 178 -14.80 5.40 3.24
CA ARG A 178 -13.75 6.36 3.57
C ARG A 178 -12.88 6.61 2.35
N MET A 179 -12.35 7.81 2.26
CA MET A 179 -11.38 8.24 1.26
C MET A 179 -10.29 8.98 2.03
N LEU A 180 -9.21 8.30 2.34
CA LEU A 180 -8.17 8.86 3.20
C LEU A 180 -7.03 9.47 2.40
N GLY A 181 -6.88 9.07 1.11
CA GLY A 181 -5.86 9.61 0.21
C GLY A 181 -4.46 9.07 0.47
N SER A 182 -4.37 7.87 1.04
CA SER A 182 -3.16 7.08 1.22
C SER A 182 -3.53 5.61 1.18
N THR A 183 -3.28 4.97 0.05
CA THR A 183 -3.63 3.56 -0.18
C THR A 183 -2.87 2.64 0.78
N ALA A 184 -1.60 2.95 1.06
CA ALA A 184 -0.81 2.19 2.02
C ALA A 184 -1.42 2.25 3.44
N ALA A 185 -1.83 3.43 3.92
CA ALA A 185 -2.48 3.57 5.23
C ALA A 185 -3.81 2.81 5.28
N GLU A 186 -4.61 2.89 4.22
CA GLU A 186 -5.88 2.18 4.09
C GLU A 186 -5.69 0.66 4.14
N LEU A 187 -4.71 0.11 3.40
CA LEU A 187 -4.37 -1.31 3.41
C LEU A 187 -3.82 -1.77 4.76
N ALA A 188 -2.97 -0.97 5.42
CA ALA A 188 -2.46 -1.27 6.75
C ALA A 188 -3.59 -1.37 7.79
N TRP A 189 -4.53 -0.42 7.77
CA TRP A 189 -5.69 -0.45 8.66
C TRP A 189 -6.69 -1.54 8.30
N CYS A 190 -6.79 -1.92 7.03
CA CYS A 190 -7.57 -3.08 6.61
C CYS A 190 -6.97 -4.37 7.19
N ALA A 191 -5.65 -4.57 7.08
CA ALA A 191 -4.96 -5.72 7.66
C ALA A 191 -5.16 -5.82 9.19
N ALA A 192 -5.27 -4.68 9.88
CA ALA A 192 -5.56 -4.61 11.31
C ALA A 192 -7.06 -4.76 11.67
N GLY A 193 -7.94 -5.02 10.69
CA GLY A 193 -9.37 -5.19 10.91
C GLY A 193 -10.12 -3.91 11.29
N ARG A 194 -9.52 -2.74 11.08
CA ARG A 194 -10.16 -1.43 11.28
C ARG A 194 -11.05 -1.03 10.10
N MET A 195 -10.74 -1.55 8.91
CA MET A 195 -11.53 -1.50 7.70
C MET A 195 -11.73 -2.92 7.19
N SER A 196 -12.82 -3.18 6.48
CA SER A 196 -13.13 -4.53 5.98
C SER A 196 -12.50 -4.80 4.62
N ALA A 197 -12.36 -3.76 3.79
CA ALA A 197 -11.69 -3.82 2.49
C ALA A 197 -11.19 -2.45 2.04
N VAL A 198 -10.27 -2.47 1.09
CA VAL A 198 -9.82 -1.34 0.28
C VAL A 198 -10.17 -1.63 -1.18
N LEU A 199 -10.85 -0.70 -1.83
CA LEU A 199 -11.18 -0.73 -3.25
C LEU A 199 -10.40 0.38 -3.94
N SER A 200 -9.43 0.01 -4.78
CA SER A 200 -8.64 0.94 -5.58
C SER A 200 -8.75 0.55 -7.07
N PRO A 201 -9.57 1.25 -7.85
CA PRO A 201 -9.76 0.95 -9.27
C PRO A 201 -8.65 1.47 -10.18
N THR A 202 -7.78 2.34 -9.67
CA THR A 202 -6.60 2.84 -10.36
C THR A 202 -5.48 3.05 -9.36
N THR A 203 -4.40 2.27 -9.48
CA THR A 203 -3.28 2.30 -8.53
C THR A 203 -1.97 1.98 -9.24
N HIS A 204 -0.87 2.20 -8.56
CA HIS A 204 0.44 1.78 -9.01
C HIS A 204 1.00 0.67 -8.10
N SER A 205 2.02 -0.02 -8.58
CA SER A 205 2.66 -1.10 -7.81
C SER A 205 3.18 -0.62 -6.45
N TRP A 206 3.72 0.58 -6.38
CA TRP A 206 4.30 1.13 -5.14
C TRP A 206 3.24 1.46 -4.10
N ASP A 207 2.03 1.92 -4.49
CA ASP A 207 0.92 2.21 -3.59
C ASP A 207 0.46 0.95 -2.84
N VAL A 208 0.52 -0.22 -3.50
CA VAL A 208 -0.18 -1.43 -3.05
C VAL A 208 0.74 -2.56 -2.58
N ALA A 209 1.97 -2.67 -3.08
CA ALA A 209 2.80 -3.86 -2.86
C ALA A 209 3.04 -4.19 -1.39
N GLY A 210 3.36 -3.18 -0.58
CA GLY A 210 3.55 -3.33 0.87
C GLY A 210 2.26 -3.73 1.56
N GLY A 211 1.18 -3.00 1.28
CA GLY A 211 -0.12 -3.19 1.93
C GLY A 211 -0.80 -4.51 1.58
N VAL A 212 -0.79 -4.89 0.29
CA VAL A 212 -1.34 -6.18 -0.16
C VAL A 212 -0.62 -7.35 0.52
N ALA A 213 0.72 -7.30 0.64
CA ALA A 213 1.46 -8.33 1.34
C ALA A 213 1.03 -8.46 2.81
N ILE A 214 0.81 -7.33 3.49
CA ILE A 214 0.35 -7.31 4.89
C ILE A 214 -1.08 -7.82 5.01
N VAL A 215 -2.00 -7.38 4.13
CA VAL A 215 -3.40 -7.87 4.12
C VAL A 215 -3.45 -9.37 3.92
N VAL A 216 -2.72 -9.91 2.93
CA VAL A 216 -2.67 -11.35 2.69
C VAL A 216 -2.05 -12.10 3.87
N ALA A 217 -0.98 -11.55 4.47
CA ALA A 217 -0.35 -12.12 5.67
C ALA A 217 -1.29 -12.10 6.89
N ALA A 218 -2.21 -11.13 6.96
CA ALA A 218 -3.24 -11.02 8.00
C ALA A 218 -4.47 -11.92 7.76
N GLY A 219 -4.42 -12.82 6.76
CA GLY A 219 -5.51 -13.73 6.43
C GLY A 219 -6.54 -13.16 5.45
N GLY A 220 -6.26 -12.02 4.84
CA GLY A 220 -7.08 -11.42 3.80
C GLY A 220 -6.77 -11.97 2.41
N VAL A 221 -7.49 -11.43 1.42
CA VAL A 221 -7.28 -11.71 0.00
C VAL A 221 -7.12 -10.40 -0.78
N SER A 222 -6.50 -10.48 -1.95
CA SER A 222 -6.43 -9.38 -2.90
C SER A 222 -6.81 -9.89 -4.28
N LEU A 223 -7.87 -9.34 -4.85
CA LEU A 223 -8.38 -9.67 -6.17
C LEU A 223 -8.38 -8.42 -7.05
N ARG A 224 -8.35 -8.62 -8.35
CA ARG A 224 -8.69 -7.60 -9.32
C ARG A 224 -10.21 -7.36 -9.32
N LEU A 225 -10.66 -6.26 -9.90
CA LEU A 225 -12.09 -5.94 -10.00
C LEU A 225 -12.89 -6.97 -10.83
N ASN A 226 -12.21 -7.74 -11.67
CA ASN A 226 -12.81 -8.84 -12.45
C ASN A 226 -12.86 -10.18 -11.70
N GLY A 227 -12.35 -10.23 -10.45
CA GLY A 227 -12.30 -11.43 -9.61
C GLY A 227 -11.04 -12.29 -9.75
N ASP A 228 -10.12 -11.96 -10.66
CA ASP A 228 -8.84 -12.67 -10.77
C ASP A 228 -7.95 -12.37 -9.56
N GLN A 229 -7.03 -13.30 -9.25
CA GLN A 229 -6.01 -13.07 -8.22
C GLN A 229 -5.14 -11.87 -8.61
N ALA A 230 -5.05 -10.89 -7.75
CA ALA A 230 -4.22 -9.71 -7.99
C ALA A 230 -2.72 -10.00 -7.81
N LEU A 231 -1.91 -9.45 -8.72
CA LEU A 231 -0.48 -9.30 -8.57
C LEU A 231 -0.18 -7.86 -8.11
N VAL A 232 1.00 -7.63 -7.55
CA VAL A 232 1.43 -6.27 -7.15
C VAL A 232 1.64 -5.32 -8.33
N THR A 233 1.57 -5.83 -9.56
CA THR A 233 1.67 -5.07 -10.81
C THR A 233 0.32 -4.70 -11.42
N ASP A 234 -0.77 -5.18 -10.84
CA ASP A 234 -2.11 -4.85 -11.33
C ASP A 234 -2.51 -3.45 -10.88
N CYS A 235 -3.26 -2.75 -11.75
CA CYS A 235 -3.64 -1.36 -11.53
C CYS A 235 -5.01 -1.22 -10.85
N ASP A 236 -5.71 -2.34 -10.63
CA ASP A 236 -7.07 -2.38 -10.09
C ASP A 236 -7.16 -3.48 -9.05
N ILE A 237 -7.47 -3.13 -7.81
CA ILE A 237 -7.54 -4.12 -6.72
C ILE A 237 -8.74 -3.90 -5.80
N VAL A 238 -9.22 -5.03 -5.24
CA VAL A 238 -10.01 -5.09 -4.00
C VAL A 238 -9.24 -5.98 -3.03
N SER A 239 -8.83 -5.40 -1.90
CA SER A 239 -8.04 -6.13 -0.87
C SER A 239 -8.72 -6.06 0.47
N GLY A 240 -8.81 -7.17 1.20
CA GLY A 240 -9.42 -7.17 2.53
C GLY A 240 -9.88 -8.54 3.01
N ALA A 241 -10.90 -8.54 3.86
CA ALA A 241 -11.51 -9.76 4.37
C ALA A 241 -12.19 -10.55 3.22
N PRO A 242 -12.02 -11.88 3.17
CA PRO A 242 -12.43 -12.68 2.02
C PRO A 242 -13.88 -12.49 1.60
N THR A 243 -14.85 -12.62 2.54
CA THR A 243 -16.27 -12.47 2.23
C THR A 243 -16.61 -11.06 1.74
N THR A 244 -16.02 -10.02 2.36
CA THR A 244 -16.24 -8.63 1.95
C THR A 244 -15.71 -8.38 0.53
N VAL A 245 -14.54 -8.94 0.19
CA VAL A 245 -13.94 -8.81 -1.15
C VAL A 245 -14.79 -9.50 -2.20
N ASP A 246 -15.24 -10.73 -1.94
CA ASP A 246 -16.11 -11.50 -2.87
C ASP A 246 -17.44 -10.79 -3.11
N ASP A 247 -18.06 -10.24 -2.04
CA ASP A 247 -19.28 -9.45 -2.13
C ASP A 247 -19.08 -8.19 -3.01
N ILE A 248 -17.95 -7.47 -2.82
CA ILE A 248 -17.64 -6.27 -3.60
C ILE A 248 -17.43 -6.64 -5.07
N VAL A 249 -16.64 -7.67 -5.39
CA VAL A 249 -16.41 -8.12 -6.76
C VAL A 249 -17.74 -8.51 -7.43
N THR A 250 -18.61 -9.21 -6.71
CA THR A 250 -19.95 -9.57 -7.21
C THR A 250 -20.78 -8.33 -7.53
N LEU A 251 -20.76 -7.32 -6.66
CA LEU A 251 -21.48 -6.06 -6.88
C LEU A 251 -20.94 -5.24 -8.06
N LEU A 252 -19.65 -5.35 -8.36
CA LEU A 252 -19.03 -4.66 -9.50
C LEU A 252 -19.38 -5.33 -10.84
N ALA A 253 -19.77 -6.59 -10.83
CA ALA A 253 -20.18 -7.35 -12.01
C ALA A 253 -21.67 -7.16 -12.38
N GLU A 254 -22.51 -6.57 -11.48
CA GLU A 254 -23.91 -6.23 -11.72
C GLU A 254 -24.06 -4.92 -12.54
#